data_06c4c9fdb9ce8d1c1c41befd1306b2a1
#
_entry.id   06c4c9fdb9ce8d1c1c41befd1306b2a1
#
_cell.length_a   1.000
_cell.length_b   1.000
_cell.length_c   1.000
_cell.angle_alpha   90.00
_cell.angle_beta   90.00
_cell.angle_gamma   90.00
#
_symmetry.space_group_name_H-M   'P 1'
#
loop_
_entity.id
_entity.type
_entity.pdbx_description
1 polymer ?
#
loop_
_entity_poly.entity_id
_entity_poly.type
_entity_poly.pdbx_seq_one_letter_code
_entity_poly.pdbx_strand_id
1 'polypeptide(L)'
;MHAASGDQHCLRLNGVPVSSDEDFKGFRGTARDITKLKQDEKRMVVLANQDHLTGLSNRRRFLQDLSHEIRRVERQEQLGVLLLLDLDHLKLVNDTAGHAAGDQIIVQVAGLLKRASREQDFVARISGDEFAMAYAAMSEQQGMEKARELLDRINALKPRYGGRTLNITASVGMVTFPQEGKVPVELMAKADAAICAAKSSGRNRVHRYDKTDMMRERMDNQLVWKDRLMEALDSDGLLLAFQPIVGVSSGKVHHYEVLVRMREPDGALISPGKFIPAAEQFGMIQKVDRYIVTKAIRHLADLPGSMADVGFAINLSGLSVGRQDMYELIEREVREAGIEPTRITFEITETAACEQLNNALEFIQKVRQLGCQVSLDDFGVGFSSFSYLKHLHADILKIDGSFIRDIHNNNADQLFVKALVDVARGMGMRTIAEFVENEQVYQRVRSLGVDYVQGYYLGKPQLQLVRKTSDAHADYRECESVA
;
A
#
# COMPACT_ATOMS: atom_id res chain seq x y z
N MET A 1 37.10 -6.05 29.28
CA MET A 1 37.69 -6.83 30.40
C MET A 1 37.07 -8.20 30.43
N HIS A 2 37.84 -9.24 30.65
CA HIS A 2 37.33 -10.59 30.86
C HIS A 2 37.10 -10.80 32.37
N ALA A 3 35.95 -11.34 32.73
CA ALA A 3 35.68 -11.79 34.09
C ALA A 3 36.41 -13.09 34.36
N ALA A 4 36.56 -13.46 35.62
CA ALA A 4 37.15 -14.73 36.04
C ALA A 4 36.38 -15.96 35.49
N SER A 5 35.12 -15.77 35.07
CA SER A 5 34.27 -16.77 34.40
C SER A 5 34.53 -16.92 32.88
N GLY A 6 35.43 -16.10 32.30
CA GLY A 6 35.64 -16.05 30.85
C GLY A 6 34.65 -15.17 30.07
N ASP A 7 33.67 -14.58 30.75
CA ASP A 7 32.67 -13.72 30.11
C ASP A 7 33.28 -12.32 29.78
N GLN A 8 32.87 -11.77 28.64
CA GLN A 8 33.30 -10.41 28.22
C GLN A 8 32.32 -9.37 28.76
N HIS A 9 32.84 -8.42 29.56
CA HIS A 9 32.07 -7.29 30.04
C HIS A 9 32.57 -5.98 29.41
N CYS A 10 31.62 -5.12 29.07
CA CYS A 10 31.90 -3.76 28.56
C CYS A 10 31.70 -2.75 29.71
N LEU A 11 32.79 -2.15 30.17
CA LEU A 11 32.75 -1.20 31.28
C LEU A 11 32.97 0.23 30.77
N ARG A 12 32.11 1.16 31.20
CA ARG A 12 32.35 2.61 31.07
C ARG A 12 33.06 3.09 32.29
N LEU A 13 34.27 3.61 32.11
CA LEU A 13 35.10 4.16 33.19
C LEU A 13 35.04 5.69 33.14
N ASN A 14 34.69 6.32 34.24
CA ASN A 14 34.79 7.76 34.43
C ASN A 14 35.71 7.98 35.63
N GLY A 15 36.79 8.74 35.44
CA GLY A 15 37.76 8.98 36.52
C GLY A 15 38.49 10.31 36.37
N VAL A 16 38.94 10.81 37.52
CA VAL A 16 39.81 11.97 37.60
C VAL A 16 41.22 11.51 38.01
N PRO A 17 42.26 12.09 37.46
CA PRO A 17 43.62 11.76 37.88
C PRO A 17 43.83 12.18 39.35
N VAL A 18 44.54 11.36 40.08
CA VAL A 18 44.96 11.64 41.45
C VAL A 18 46.47 11.81 41.45
N SER A 19 46.96 12.98 41.84
CA SER A 19 48.39 13.29 41.99
C SER A 19 48.65 13.73 43.43
N SER A 20 49.85 13.49 43.93
CA SER A 20 50.33 14.00 45.19
C SER A 20 51.82 14.36 45.02
N ASP A 21 52.17 15.61 45.29
CA ASP A 21 53.55 16.12 45.25
C ASP A 21 54.30 15.87 43.92
N GLU A 22 53.61 16.16 42.76
CA GLU A 22 54.06 15.97 41.40
C GLU A 22 54.07 14.48 40.88
N ASP A 23 53.82 13.51 41.76
CA ASP A 23 53.71 12.10 41.32
C ASP A 23 52.27 11.69 41.01
N PHE A 24 52.08 11.14 39.81
CA PHE A 24 50.81 10.57 39.40
C PHE A 24 50.53 9.25 40.12
N LYS A 25 49.46 9.19 40.94
CA LYS A 25 49.06 8.00 41.74
C LYS A 25 47.95 7.14 41.10
N GLY A 26 47.48 7.53 39.92
CA GLY A 26 46.46 6.79 39.22
C GLY A 26 45.16 7.57 39.03
N PHE A 27 44.05 6.87 38.82
CA PHE A 27 42.73 7.48 38.62
C PHE A 27 41.80 7.05 39.77
N ARG A 28 41.01 8.00 40.28
CA ARG A 28 39.85 7.71 41.12
C ARG A 28 38.58 7.94 40.32
N GLY A 29 37.71 6.92 40.27
CA GLY A 29 36.52 7.06 39.47
C GLY A 29 35.49 5.96 39.72
N THR A 30 34.50 5.93 38.85
CA THR A 30 33.45 4.93 38.85
C THR A 30 33.54 4.07 37.58
N ALA A 31 33.29 2.77 37.77
CA ALA A 31 33.12 1.82 36.68
C ALA A 31 31.62 1.40 36.62
N ARG A 32 30.99 1.55 35.46
CA ARG A 32 29.64 1.09 35.24
C ARG A 32 29.65 -0.03 34.20
N ASP A 33 29.04 -1.16 34.50
CA ASP A 33 28.83 -2.20 33.52
C ASP A 33 27.75 -1.75 32.56
N ILE A 34 28.11 -1.66 31.28
CA ILE A 34 27.21 -1.30 30.16
C ILE A 34 27.07 -2.44 29.15
N THR A 35 27.39 -3.67 29.53
CA THR A 35 27.36 -4.86 28.67
C THR A 35 25.97 -5.04 28.06
N LYS A 36 24.94 -5.04 28.90
CA LYS A 36 23.54 -5.17 28.46
C LYS A 36 23.15 -4.02 27.51
N LEU A 37 23.49 -2.78 27.87
CA LEU A 37 23.20 -1.61 27.02
C LEU A 37 23.86 -1.75 25.64
N LYS A 38 25.11 -2.20 25.58
CA LYS A 38 25.83 -2.43 24.32
C LYS A 38 25.28 -3.60 23.51
N GLN A 39 24.80 -4.64 24.17
CA GLN A 39 24.10 -5.77 23.53
C GLN A 39 22.76 -5.34 22.96
N ASP A 40 21.97 -4.58 23.71
CA ASP A 40 20.67 -4.06 23.26
C ASP A 40 20.85 -3.07 22.10
N GLU A 41 21.84 -2.18 22.18
CA GLU A 41 22.21 -1.27 21.09
C GLU A 41 22.57 -2.03 19.80
N LYS A 42 23.44 -3.05 19.89
CA LYS A 42 23.79 -3.92 18.76
C LYS A 42 22.56 -4.66 18.22
N ARG A 43 21.70 -5.16 19.08
CA ARG A 43 20.49 -5.87 18.70
C ARG A 43 19.53 -4.94 17.97
N MET A 44 19.36 -3.71 18.46
CA MET A 44 18.56 -2.69 17.76
C MET A 44 19.11 -2.35 16.37
N VAL A 45 20.43 -2.22 16.23
CA VAL A 45 21.08 -1.95 14.93
C VAL A 45 20.83 -3.10 13.96
N VAL A 46 20.91 -4.36 14.41
CA VAL A 46 20.64 -5.54 13.59
C VAL A 46 19.17 -5.55 13.16
N LEU A 47 18.23 -5.42 14.09
CA LEU A 47 16.80 -5.38 13.81
C LEU A 47 16.41 -4.24 12.85
N ALA A 48 17.09 -3.11 12.97
CA ALA A 48 16.84 -1.95 12.12
C ALA A 48 17.36 -2.09 10.70
N ASN A 49 18.33 -2.97 10.43
CA ASN A 49 19.05 -3.01 9.14
C ASN A 49 19.02 -4.38 8.46
N GLN A 50 18.61 -5.45 9.14
CA GLN A 50 18.62 -6.81 8.58
C GLN A 50 17.23 -7.43 8.59
N ASP A 51 16.99 -8.33 7.65
CA ASP A 51 15.85 -9.23 7.63
C ASP A 51 16.06 -10.37 8.65
N HIS A 52 15.07 -10.60 9.48
CA HIS A 52 15.18 -11.53 10.62
C HIS A 52 15.28 -13.00 10.22
N LEU A 53 14.71 -13.37 9.05
CA LEU A 53 14.70 -14.75 8.57
C LEU A 53 16.02 -15.11 7.88
N THR A 54 16.53 -14.20 7.05
CA THR A 54 17.66 -14.47 6.16
C THR A 54 19.00 -13.88 6.63
N GLY A 55 18.96 -12.88 7.50
CA GLY A 55 20.15 -12.13 7.94
C GLY A 55 20.76 -11.23 6.84
N LEU A 56 20.11 -11.11 5.68
CA LEU A 56 20.47 -10.15 4.64
C LEU A 56 20.05 -8.72 5.07
N SER A 57 20.52 -7.70 4.36
CA SER A 57 19.99 -6.35 4.53
C SER A 57 18.48 -6.34 4.32
N ASN A 58 17.75 -5.53 5.10
CA ASN A 58 16.34 -5.29 4.85
C ASN A 58 16.15 -4.19 3.79
N ARG A 59 14.91 -3.97 3.34
CA ARG A 59 14.55 -2.95 2.35
C ARG A 59 15.10 -1.57 2.69
N ARG A 60 14.95 -1.14 3.94
CA ARG A 60 15.40 0.19 4.40
C ARG A 60 16.90 0.36 4.22
N ARG A 61 17.69 -0.59 4.68
CA ARG A 61 19.16 -0.57 4.56
C ARG A 61 19.58 -0.60 3.10
N PHE A 62 18.96 -1.44 2.29
CA PHE A 62 19.25 -1.55 0.87
C PHE A 62 19.04 -0.24 0.11
N LEU A 63 17.92 0.47 0.34
CA LEU A 63 17.66 1.76 -0.30
C LEU A 63 18.69 2.83 0.08
N GLN A 64 19.16 2.82 1.33
CA GLN A 64 20.22 3.70 1.77
C GLN A 64 21.55 3.40 1.05
N ASP A 65 21.94 2.13 1.02
CA ASP A 65 23.17 1.69 0.36
C ASP A 65 23.11 1.96 -1.15
N LEU A 66 21.98 1.67 -1.81
CA LEU A 66 21.74 1.98 -3.22
C LEU A 66 21.84 3.50 -3.50
N SER A 67 21.31 4.35 -2.62
CA SER A 67 21.43 5.81 -2.75
C SER A 67 22.89 6.28 -2.70
N HIS A 68 23.68 5.68 -1.84
CA HIS A 68 25.12 5.99 -1.76
C HIS A 68 25.85 5.50 -3.02
N GLU A 69 25.49 4.32 -3.52
CA GLU A 69 26.14 3.73 -4.67
C GLU A 69 25.82 4.48 -5.97
N ILE A 70 24.58 4.90 -6.19
CA ILE A 70 24.19 5.72 -7.34
C ILE A 70 25.08 6.99 -7.41
N ARG A 71 25.24 7.69 -6.28
CA ARG A 71 26.10 8.88 -6.23
C ARG A 71 27.57 8.58 -6.48
N ARG A 72 28.03 7.38 -6.08
CA ARG A 72 29.42 6.94 -6.30
C ARG A 72 29.70 6.68 -7.76
N VAL A 73 28.87 5.85 -8.42
CA VAL A 73 29.05 5.51 -9.85
C VAL A 73 28.86 6.73 -10.75
N GLU A 74 27.94 7.64 -10.39
CA GLU A 74 27.75 8.90 -11.11
C GLU A 74 29.03 9.77 -11.09
N ARG A 75 29.64 9.93 -9.92
CA ARG A 75 30.90 10.71 -9.80
C ARG A 75 32.08 10.07 -10.51
N GLN A 76 32.05 8.74 -10.66
CA GLN A 76 33.11 7.98 -11.34
C GLN A 76 32.85 7.74 -12.82
N GLU A 77 31.73 8.30 -13.36
CA GLU A 77 31.27 8.07 -14.73
C GLU A 77 31.15 6.58 -15.10
N GLN A 78 30.76 5.76 -14.09
CA GLN A 78 30.59 4.33 -14.21
C GLN A 78 29.11 3.97 -14.30
N LEU A 79 28.84 2.71 -14.63
CA LEU A 79 27.50 2.13 -14.60
C LEU A 79 27.40 1.19 -13.43
N GLY A 80 26.20 1.10 -12.88
CA GLY A 80 25.79 0.07 -11.94
C GLY A 80 24.57 -0.67 -12.44
N VAL A 81 24.33 -1.85 -11.89
CA VAL A 81 23.19 -2.71 -12.21
C VAL A 81 22.42 -3.02 -10.94
N LEU A 82 21.13 -2.80 -10.98
CA LEU A 82 20.16 -3.25 -10.00
C LEU A 82 19.44 -4.49 -10.56
N LEU A 83 19.45 -5.57 -9.79
CA LEU A 83 18.63 -6.76 -10.02
C LEU A 83 17.59 -6.84 -8.93
N LEU A 84 16.33 -6.96 -9.31
CA LEU A 84 15.23 -7.34 -8.42
C LEU A 84 14.80 -8.75 -8.82
N LEU A 85 14.61 -9.62 -7.85
CA LEU A 85 14.39 -11.05 -8.05
C LEU A 85 13.18 -11.48 -7.22
N ASP A 86 12.28 -12.22 -7.83
CA ASP A 86 11.06 -12.75 -7.22
C ASP A 86 10.98 -14.26 -7.43
N LEU A 87 10.74 -15.03 -6.37
CA LEU A 87 10.65 -16.49 -6.44
C LEU A 87 9.30 -16.92 -7.01
N ASP A 88 9.33 -17.59 -8.14
CA ASP A 88 8.11 -18.04 -8.80
C ASP A 88 7.38 -19.11 -7.98
N HIS A 89 6.06 -18.94 -7.83
CA HIS A 89 5.16 -19.91 -7.21
C HIS A 89 5.45 -20.28 -5.75
N LEU A 90 6.15 -19.44 -4.97
CA LEU A 90 6.40 -19.70 -3.55
C LEU A 90 5.11 -19.86 -2.74
N LYS A 91 4.05 -19.13 -3.10
CA LYS A 91 2.72 -19.29 -2.49
C LYS A 91 2.20 -20.73 -2.64
N LEU A 92 2.33 -21.32 -3.82
CA LEU A 92 1.91 -22.72 -4.04
C LEU A 92 2.70 -23.70 -3.16
N VAL A 93 3.98 -23.44 -2.92
CA VAL A 93 4.80 -24.23 -2.00
C VAL A 93 4.29 -24.07 -0.57
N ASN A 94 3.99 -22.85 -0.12
CA ASN A 94 3.43 -22.59 1.18
C ASN A 94 2.09 -23.29 1.39
N ASP A 95 1.20 -23.22 0.40
CA ASP A 95 -0.13 -23.83 0.44
C ASP A 95 -0.06 -25.37 0.44
N THR A 96 0.99 -25.95 -0.21
CA THR A 96 1.11 -27.42 -0.35
C THR A 96 1.98 -28.07 0.72
N ALA A 97 3.06 -27.40 1.13
CA ALA A 97 4.07 -27.95 2.05
C ALA A 97 4.20 -27.18 3.38
N GLY A 98 3.40 -26.11 3.55
CA GLY A 98 3.39 -25.26 4.74
C GLY A 98 4.45 -24.14 4.71
N HIS A 99 4.24 -23.09 5.51
CA HIS A 99 5.12 -21.91 5.57
C HIS A 99 6.57 -22.26 5.94
N ALA A 100 6.79 -23.28 6.78
CA ALA A 100 8.15 -23.71 7.13
C ALA A 100 8.97 -24.19 5.92
N ALA A 101 8.31 -24.78 4.91
CA ALA A 101 8.97 -25.18 3.65
C ALA A 101 9.36 -23.94 2.83
N GLY A 102 8.48 -22.95 2.74
CA GLY A 102 8.77 -21.68 2.07
C GLY A 102 9.90 -20.90 2.74
N ASP A 103 9.90 -20.83 4.08
CA ASP A 103 10.96 -20.17 4.84
C ASP A 103 12.32 -20.85 4.60
N GLN A 104 12.35 -22.18 4.55
CA GLN A 104 13.59 -22.93 4.23
C GLN A 104 14.11 -22.60 2.85
N ILE A 105 13.22 -22.47 1.84
CA ILE A 105 13.59 -22.07 0.47
C ILE A 105 14.17 -20.66 0.47
N ILE A 106 13.49 -19.71 1.12
CA ILE A 106 13.93 -18.33 1.24
C ILE A 106 15.34 -18.26 1.85
N VAL A 107 15.60 -18.99 2.92
CA VAL A 107 16.91 -19.04 3.57
C VAL A 107 17.99 -19.65 2.65
N GLN A 108 17.66 -20.70 1.89
CA GLN A 108 18.60 -21.31 0.95
C GLN A 108 18.95 -20.37 -0.20
N VAL A 109 17.96 -19.70 -0.77
CA VAL A 109 18.16 -18.68 -1.82
C VAL A 109 18.98 -17.50 -1.28
N ALA A 110 18.64 -16.96 -0.11
CA ALA A 110 19.41 -15.91 0.55
C ALA A 110 20.89 -16.29 0.71
N GLY A 111 21.15 -17.51 1.18
CA GLY A 111 22.52 -18.05 1.31
C GLY A 111 23.24 -18.18 -0.05
N LEU A 112 22.52 -18.55 -1.11
CA LEU A 112 23.06 -18.60 -2.47
C LEU A 112 23.43 -17.20 -2.96
N LEU A 113 22.51 -16.24 -2.87
CA LEU A 113 22.72 -14.86 -3.32
C LEU A 113 23.92 -14.23 -2.58
N LYS A 114 24.00 -14.42 -1.26
CA LYS A 114 25.13 -13.92 -0.45
C LYS A 114 26.47 -14.51 -0.90
N ARG A 115 26.55 -15.82 -1.20
CA ARG A 115 27.78 -16.47 -1.70
C ARG A 115 28.13 -16.08 -3.13
N ALA A 116 27.13 -15.69 -3.94
CA ALA A 116 27.34 -15.23 -5.31
C ALA A 116 27.75 -13.75 -5.40
N SER A 117 27.75 -13.03 -4.29
CA SER A 117 28.07 -11.60 -4.19
C SER A 117 29.45 -11.38 -3.60
N ARG A 118 30.11 -10.31 -4.02
CA ARG A 118 31.37 -9.82 -3.47
C ARG A 118 31.07 -8.94 -2.23
N GLU A 119 32.08 -8.63 -1.46
CA GLU A 119 31.98 -7.79 -0.27
C GLU A 119 31.40 -6.37 -0.57
N GLN A 120 31.68 -5.86 -1.76
CA GLN A 120 31.22 -4.56 -2.25
C GLN A 120 29.82 -4.58 -2.87
N ASP A 121 29.26 -5.76 -3.09
CA ASP A 121 27.92 -5.89 -3.68
C ASP A 121 26.85 -5.83 -2.56
N PHE A 122 25.73 -5.22 -2.86
CA PHE A 122 24.62 -5.11 -1.92
C PHE A 122 23.60 -6.21 -2.20
N VAL A 123 23.22 -6.93 -1.16
CA VAL A 123 22.19 -8.00 -1.23
C VAL A 123 21.20 -7.80 -0.10
N ALA A 124 19.92 -7.82 -0.44
CA ALA A 124 18.84 -7.63 0.52
C ALA A 124 17.65 -8.54 0.23
N ARG A 125 16.87 -8.81 1.25
CA ARG A 125 15.49 -9.26 1.11
C ARG A 125 14.58 -8.05 1.26
N ILE A 126 13.72 -7.83 0.26
CA ILE A 126 12.86 -6.65 0.20
C ILE A 126 11.52 -6.91 0.90
N SER A 127 10.90 -8.04 0.56
CA SER A 127 9.67 -8.53 1.18
C SER A 127 9.45 -10.00 0.81
N GLY A 128 8.62 -10.71 1.52
CA GLY A 128 8.15 -12.07 1.15
C GLY A 128 9.16 -12.94 0.39
N ASP A 129 8.95 -13.07 -0.90
CA ASP A 129 9.73 -13.81 -1.89
C ASP A 129 10.66 -12.94 -2.75
N GLU A 130 10.77 -11.64 -2.43
CA GLU A 130 11.54 -10.67 -3.21
C GLU A 130 12.93 -10.41 -2.62
N PHE A 131 13.93 -10.43 -3.50
CA PHE A 131 15.33 -10.09 -3.20
C PHE A 131 15.84 -9.01 -4.13
N ALA A 132 16.73 -8.16 -3.64
CA ALA A 132 17.41 -7.14 -4.44
C ALA A 132 18.92 -7.28 -4.35
N MET A 133 19.57 -7.01 -5.46
CA MET A 133 21.03 -6.98 -5.56
C MET A 133 21.47 -5.74 -6.35
N ALA A 134 22.50 -5.04 -5.86
CA ALA A 134 23.07 -3.92 -6.57
C ALA A 134 24.58 -4.11 -6.76
N TYR A 135 25.02 -3.90 -7.97
CA TYR A 135 26.42 -4.07 -8.41
C TYR A 135 26.94 -2.74 -8.95
N ALA A 136 28.08 -2.33 -8.42
CA ALA A 136 28.82 -1.18 -8.91
C ALA A 136 29.75 -1.56 -10.06
N ALA A 137 30.11 -0.58 -10.87
CA ALA A 137 31.09 -0.73 -11.96
C ALA A 137 30.82 -1.97 -12.83
N MET A 138 29.56 -2.17 -13.20
CA MET A 138 29.08 -3.31 -13.98
C MET A 138 28.36 -2.81 -15.22
N SER A 139 28.76 -3.30 -16.40
CA SER A 139 28.07 -3.01 -17.66
C SER A 139 26.72 -3.76 -17.72
N GLU A 140 25.85 -3.30 -18.58
CA GLU A 140 24.57 -3.94 -18.86
C GLU A 140 24.73 -5.42 -19.24
N GLN A 141 25.68 -5.72 -20.15
CA GLN A 141 25.94 -7.09 -20.59
C GLN A 141 26.38 -7.97 -19.42
N GLN A 142 27.32 -7.49 -18.61
CA GLN A 142 27.78 -8.21 -17.41
C GLN A 142 26.65 -8.45 -16.41
N GLY A 143 25.75 -7.46 -16.27
CA GLY A 143 24.55 -7.59 -15.43
C GLY A 143 23.60 -8.67 -15.92
N MET A 144 23.36 -8.74 -17.23
CA MET A 144 22.55 -9.80 -17.84
C MET A 144 23.16 -11.18 -17.66
N GLU A 145 24.48 -11.32 -17.86
CA GLU A 145 25.21 -12.57 -17.64
C GLU A 145 25.12 -13.00 -16.17
N LYS A 146 25.32 -12.05 -15.25
CA LYS A 146 25.22 -12.30 -13.81
C LYS A 146 23.82 -12.71 -13.38
N ALA A 147 22.80 -12.06 -13.90
CA ALA A 147 21.41 -12.41 -13.60
C ALA A 147 21.05 -13.83 -14.11
N ARG A 148 21.51 -14.21 -15.31
CA ARG A 148 21.35 -15.59 -15.83
C ARG A 148 22.07 -16.61 -14.97
N GLU A 149 23.33 -16.34 -14.60
CA GLU A 149 24.08 -17.20 -13.68
C GLU A 149 23.31 -17.44 -12.36
N LEU A 150 22.71 -16.39 -11.80
CA LEU A 150 21.92 -16.50 -10.57
C LEU A 150 20.67 -17.38 -10.77
N LEU A 151 19.95 -17.20 -11.89
CA LEU A 151 18.81 -18.04 -12.23
C LEU A 151 19.20 -19.52 -12.35
N ASP A 152 20.28 -19.81 -13.09
CA ASP A 152 20.76 -21.19 -13.24
C ASP A 152 21.12 -21.82 -11.90
N ARG A 153 21.75 -21.07 -11.01
CA ARG A 153 22.08 -21.52 -9.66
C ARG A 153 20.82 -21.73 -8.80
N ILE A 154 19.79 -20.88 -8.92
CA ILE A 154 18.51 -21.04 -8.21
C ILE A 154 17.79 -22.28 -8.74
N ASN A 155 17.73 -22.48 -10.06
CA ASN A 155 17.12 -23.66 -10.70
C ASN A 155 17.82 -24.97 -10.29
N ALA A 156 19.12 -24.89 -10.01
CA ALA A 156 19.91 -26.03 -9.53
C ALA A 156 19.70 -26.33 -8.04
N LEU A 157 19.13 -25.38 -7.27
CA LEU A 157 18.74 -25.60 -5.88
C LEU A 157 17.67 -26.66 -5.83
N LYS A 158 17.70 -27.78 -5.46
CA LYS A 158 16.64 -28.79 -5.32
C LYS A 158 16.26 -28.97 -3.83
N PRO A 159 15.59 -27.98 -3.20
CA PRO A 159 15.24 -28.07 -1.80
C PRO A 159 14.46 -29.34 -1.51
N ARG A 160 14.75 -30.00 -0.39
CA ARG A 160 14.00 -31.18 0.04
C ARG A 160 13.22 -30.85 1.31
N TYR A 161 11.93 -31.13 1.28
CA TYR A 161 11.07 -30.95 2.43
C TYR A 161 10.09 -32.12 2.54
N GLY A 162 9.95 -32.73 3.72
CA GLY A 162 9.07 -33.87 3.93
C GLY A 162 9.34 -35.07 2.99
N GLY A 163 10.61 -35.28 2.56
CA GLY A 163 10.99 -36.33 1.64
C GLY A 163 10.73 -36.04 0.15
N ARG A 164 10.13 -34.89 -0.18
CA ARG A 164 9.87 -34.43 -1.56
C ARG A 164 10.91 -33.42 -2.01
N THR A 165 11.30 -33.48 -3.28
CA THR A 165 12.13 -32.46 -3.90
C THR A 165 11.24 -31.37 -4.49
N LEU A 166 11.50 -30.12 -4.14
CA LEU A 166 10.78 -28.96 -4.65
C LEU A 166 11.58 -28.33 -5.80
N ASN A 167 10.88 -27.91 -6.85
CA ASN A 167 11.48 -27.15 -7.94
C ASN A 167 11.18 -25.67 -7.70
N ILE A 168 12.23 -24.87 -7.70
CA ILE A 168 12.14 -23.43 -7.52
C ILE A 168 12.72 -22.74 -8.75
N THR A 169 12.01 -21.73 -9.25
CA THR A 169 12.48 -20.81 -10.27
C THR A 169 12.33 -19.37 -9.76
N ALA A 170 12.91 -18.43 -10.48
CA ALA A 170 12.76 -17.02 -10.16
C ALA A 170 12.58 -16.18 -11.43
N SER A 171 11.90 -15.07 -11.32
CA SER A 171 11.83 -14.03 -12.34
C SER A 171 12.69 -12.84 -11.90
N VAL A 172 13.51 -12.31 -12.80
CA VAL A 172 14.48 -11.24 -12.49
C VAL A 172 14.23 -10.03 -13.38
N GLY A 173 14.04 -8.87 -12.76
CA GLY A 173 14.06 -7.57 -13.41
C GLY A 173 15.43 -6.89 -13.27
N MET A 174 15.96 -6.36 -14.35
CA MET A 174 17.25 -5.67 -14.40
C MET A 174 17.10 -4.23 -14.83
N VAL A 175 17.77 -3.31 -14.11
CA VAL A 175 17.82 -1.88 -14.39
C VAL A 175 19.24 -1.38 -14.27
N THR A 176 19.69 -0.51 -15.18
CA THR A 176 21.01 0.15 -15.09
C THR A 176 20.89 1.53 -14.47
N PHE A 177 21.89 1.91 -13.66
CA PHE A 177 21.96 3.25 -13.08
C PHE A 177 23.35 3.87 -13.28
N PRO A 178 23.49 5.19 -13.37
CA PRO A 178 22.45 6.23 -13.23
C PRO A 178 21.64 6.49 -14.50
N GLN A 179 21.83 5.74 -15.60
CA GLN A 179 21.21 5.99 -16.91
C GLN A 179 19.66 5.95 -16.87
N GLU A 180 19.11 4.95 -16.19
CA GLU A 180 17.67 4.75 -16.11
C GLU A 180 17.04 5.42 -14.88
N GLY A 181 17.85 6.02 -14.00
CA GLY A 181 17.38 6.79 -12.86
C GLY A 181 18.45 7.01 -11.80
N LYS A 182 18.20 8.01 -10.94
CA LYS A 182 19.10 8.42 -9.85
C LYS A 182 18.43 8.31 -8.47
N VAL A 183 17.15 8.01 -8.44
CA VAL A 183 16.37 7.87 -7.21
C VAL A 183 16.14 6.38 -6.93
N PRO A 184 16.56 5.85 -5.77
CA PRO A 184 16.44 4.43 -5.45
C PRO A 184 15.03 3.86 -5.61
N VAL A 185 14.00 4.60 -5.16
CA VAL A 185 12.61 4.15 -5.24
C VAL A 185 12.13 4.02 -6.70
N GLU A 186 12.53 4.95 -7.57
CA GLU A 186 12.21 4.89 -9.00
C GLU A 186 12.90 3.71 -9.70
N LEU A 187 14.16 3.43 -9.35
CA LEU A 187 14.89 2.28 -9.89
C LEU A 187 14.26 0.96 -9.45
N MET A 188 13.83 0.88 -8.18
CA MET A 188 13.10 -0.29 -7.67
C MET A 188 11.79 -0.49 -8.44
N ALA A 189 11.00 0.57 -8.66
CA ALA A 189 9.76 0.49 -9.43
C ALA A 189 9.99 0.04 -10.88
N LYS A 190 11.08 0.49 -11.52
CA LYS A 190 11.47 0.04 -12.87
C LYS A 190 11.90 -1.41 -12.89
N ALA A 191 12.63 -1.87 -11.88
CA ALA A 191 13.02 -3.27 -11.76
C ALA A 191 11.83 -4.18 -11.51
N ASP A 192 10.86 -3.74 -10.69
CA ASP A 192 9.60 -4.45 -10.45
C ASP A 192 8.79 -4.60 -11.74
N ALA A 193 8.71 -3.52 -12.51
CA ALA A 193 8.08 -3.55 -13.81
C ALA A 193 8.76 -4.55 -14.78
N ALA A 194 10.09 -4.66 -14.76
CA ALA A 194 10.79 -5.67 -15.54
C ALA A 194 10.53 -7.10 -15.02
N ILE A 195 10.30 -7.31 -13.70
CA ILE A 195 9.82 -8.59 -13.17
C ILE A 195 8.46 -8.96 -13.74
N CYS A 196 7.52 -7.99 -13.79
CA CYS A 196 6.20 -8.23 -14.39
C CYS A 196 6.32 -8.71 -15.84
N ALA A 197 7.19 -8.09 -16.64
CA ALA A 197 7.47 -8.50 -18.00
C ALA A 197 8.13 -9.91 -18.07
N ALA A 198 9.02 -10.25 -17.13
CA ALA A 198 9.59 -11.59 -17.03
C ALA A 198 8.52 -12.65 -16.71
N LYS A 199 7.61 -12.33 -15.79
CA LYS A 199 6.51 -13.23 -15.38
C LYS A 199 5.49 -13.43 -16.50
N SER A 200 5.08 -12.38 -17.21
CA SER A 200 4.13 -12.44 -18.33
C SER A 200 4.71 -13.20 -19.52
N SER A 201 6.00 -13.07 -19.76
CA SER A 201 6.72 -13.79 -20.82
C SER A 201 6.98 -15.28 -20.53
N GLY A 202 6.50 -15.82 -19.38
CA GLY A 202 6.59 -17.26 -19.06
C GLY A 202 7.52 -17.59 -17.89
N ARG A 203 7.89 -16.61 -17.05
CA ARG A 203 8.68 -16.78 -15.82
C ARG A 203 10.09 -17.36 -16.05
N ASN A 204 10.82 -17.66 -14.96
CA ASN A 204 12.14 -18.28 -14.97
C ASN A 204 13.11 -17.62 -15.96
N ARG A 205 13.17 -16.29 -15.96
CA ARG A 205 14.00 -15.51 -16.90
C ARG A 205 14.40 -14.17 -16.33
N VAL A 206 15.38 -13.55 -16.98
CA VAL A 206 15.77 -12.16 -16.78
C VAL A 206 15.07 -11.31 -17.82
N HIS A 207 14.48 -10.21 -17.38
CA HIS A 207 14.01 -9.14 -18.26
C HIS A 207 14.75 -7.85 -17.91
N ARG A 208 15.33 -7.20 -18.91
CA ARG A 208 15.88 -5.86 -18.76
C ARG A 208 14.74 -4.84 -18.83
N TYR A 209 14.76 -3.86 -17.97
CA TYR A 209 13.82 -2.74 -18.07
C TYR A 209 13.95 -2.07 -19.45
N ASP A 210 12.88 -2.03 -20.18
CA ASP A 210 12.72 -1.26 -21.42
C ASP A 210 11.45 -0.43 -21.32
N LYS A 211 11.62 0.89 -21.49
CA LYS A 211 10.49 1.83 -21.44
C LYS A 211 9.44 1.51 -22.51
N THR A 212 9.87 0.98 -23.65
CA THR A 212 9.01 0.65 -24.79
C THR A 212 8.18 -0.62 -24.53
N ASP A 213 8.79 -1.65 -23.94
CA ASP A 213 8.10 -2.90 -23.60
C ASP A 213 7.05 -2.67 -22.53
N MET A 214 7.37 -1.85 -21.53
CA MET A 214 6.42 -1.44 -20.49
C MET A 214 5.21 -0.69 -21.06
N MET A 215 5.43 0.17 -22.04
CA MET A 215 4.32 0.87 -22.70
C MET A 215 3.45 -0.09 -23.51
N ARG A 216 4.06 -1.05 -24.21
CA ARG A 216 3.32 -2.08 -24.98
C ARG A 216 2.51 -2.99 -24.06
N GLU A 217 3.13 -3.54 -23.03
CA GLU A 217 2.44 -4.45 -22.10
C GLU A 217 1.31 -3.73 -21.33
N ARG A 218 1.53 -2.48 -20.91
CA ARG A 218 0.45 -1.66 -20.34
C ARG A 218 -0.66 -1.42 -21.35
N MET A 219 -0.31 -1.10 -22.59
CA MET A 219 -1.28 -0.83 -23.65
C MET A 219 -2.08 -2.08 -24.03
N ASP A 220 -1.42 -3.24 -24.15
CA ASP A 220 -2.08 -4.52 -24.43
C ASP A 220 -3.01 -4.95 -23.27
N ASN A 221 -2.55 -4.83 -22.05
CA ASN A 221 -3.38 -5.08 -20.86
C ASN A 221 -4.58 -4.13 -20.78
N GLN A 222 -4.37 -2.85 -21.09
CA GLN A 222 -5.44 -1.86 -21.05
C GLN A 222 -6.47 -2.07 -22.17
N LEU A 223 -6.05 -2.51 -23.36
CA LEU A 223 -6.97 -2.88 -24.45
C LEU A 223 -7.85 -4.06 -24.04
N VAL A 224 -7.27 -5.09 -23.44
CA VAL A 224 -8.03 -6.24 -22.90
C VAL A 224 -9.06 -5.77 -21.87
N TRP A 225 -8.66 -4.89 -20.95
CA TRP A 225 -9.60 -4.36 -19.95
C TRP A 225 -10.66 -3.46 -20.54
N LYS A 226 -10.33 -2.69 -21.61
CA LYS A 226 -11.32 -1.89 -22.36
C LYS A 226 -12.41 -2.78 -22.94
N ASP A 227 -12.05 -3.85 -23.65
CA ASP A 227 -13.02 -4.72 -24.31
C ASP A 227 -13.90 -5.45 -23.27
N ARG A 228 -13.30 -5.96 -22.20
CA ARG A 228 -14.02 -6.57 -21.06
C ARG A 228 -14.97 -5.58 -20.37
N LEU A 229 -14.54 -4.33 -20.20
CA LEU A 229 -15.37 -3.30 -19.60
C LEU A 229 -16.55 -2.91 -20.50
N MET A 230 -16.35 -2.86 -21.82
CA MET A 230 -17.45 -2.65 -22.76
C MET A 230 -18.49 -3.78 -22.65
N GLU A 231 -18.05 -5.02 -22.68
CA GLU A 231 -18.92 -6.18 -22.51
C GLU A 231 -19.65 -6.14 -21.16
N ALA A 232 -18.96 -5.79 -20.08
CA ALA A 232 -19.56 -5.70 -18.74
C ALA A 232 -20.60 -4.57 -18.63
N LEU A 233 -20.40 -3.45 -19.32
CA LEU A 233 -21.40 -2.37 -19.38
C LEU A 233 -22.65 -2.79 -20.15
N ASP A 234 -22.49 -3.56 -21.23
CA ASP A 234 -23.61 -4.01 -22.09
C ASP A 234 -24.38 -5.20 -21.47
N SER A 235 -23.71 -6.04 -20.66
CA SER A 235 -24.28 -7.28 -20.08
C SER A 235 -24.70 -7.17 -18.61
N ASP A 236 -24.76 -5.97 -18.03
CA ASP A 236 -24.96 -5.74 -16.57
C ASP A 236 -23.90 -6.47 -15.70
N GLY A 237 -22.69 -6.61 -16.24
CA GLY A 237 -21.55 -7.28 -15.59
C GLY A 237 -20.86 -6.46 -14.52
N LEU A 238 -21.17 -5.16 -14.39
CA LEU A 238 -20.70 -4.33 -13.29
C LEU A 238 -21.61 -4.46 -12.08
N LEU A 239 -21.05 -4.96 -10.98
CA LEU A 239 -21.74 -5.18 -9.71
C LEU A 239 -21.38 -4.12 -8.70
N LEU A 240 -22.30 -3.86 -7.76
CA LEU A 240 -22.04 -2.99 -6.62
C LEU A 240 -21.70 -3.85 -5.40
N ALA A 241 -20.58 -3.53 -4.76
CA ALA A 241 -20.23 -4.05 -3.45
C ALA A 241 -20.33 -2.89 -2.44
N PHE A 242 -20.69 -3.21 -1.22
CA PHE A 242 -21.02 -2.24 -0.19
C PHE A 242 -20.09 -2.42 0.99
N GLN A 243 -19.39 -1.35 1.39
CA GLN A 243 -18.54 -1.35 2.58
C GLN A 243 -19.12 -0.43 3.63
N PRO A 244 -19.30 -0.90 4.88
CA PRO A 244 -19.96 -0.09 5.91
C PRO A 244 -19.05 1.05 6.39
N ILE A 245 -19.66 2.25 6.53
CA ILE A 245 -19.13 3.43 7.21
C ILE A 245 -19.90 3.56 8.51
N VAL A 246 -19.21 3.45 9.65
CA VAL A 246 -19.80 3.31 10.98
C VAL A 246 -19.56 4.56 11.80
N GLY A 247 -20.61 5.08 12.43
CA GLY A 247 -20.50 6.20 13.38
C GLY A 247 -19.77 5.78 14.66
N VAL A 248 -18.70 6.49 15.00
CA VAL A 248 -17.86 6.19 16.18
C VAL A 248 -18.66 6.28 17.49
N SER A 249 -19.55 7.25 17.60
CA SER A 249 -20.37 7.46 18.79
C SER A 249 -21.56 6.51 18.89
N SER A 250 -22.17 6.17 17.74
CA SER A 250 -23.38 5.36 17.68
C SER A 250 -23.12 3.86 17.56
N GLY A 251 -21.96 3.47 17.04
CA GLY A 251 -21.66 2.08 16.65
C GLY A 251 -22.53 1.53 15.52
N LYS A 252 -23.33 2.39 14.86
CA LYS A 252 -24.27 1.99 13.80
C LYS A 252 -23.72 2.37 12.44
N VAL A 253 -24.06 1.56 11.42
CA VAL A 253 -23.79 1.90 10.04
C VAL A 253 -24.62 3.13 9.66
N HIS A 254 -23.96 4.15 9.15
CA HIS A 254 -24.55 5.40 8.70
C HIS A 254 -24.71 5.41 7.17
N HIS A 255 -23.63 5.04 6.47
CA HIS A 255 -23.60 4.91 5.01
C HIS A 255 -22.90 3.62 4.62
N TYR A 256 -23.09 3.22 3.37
CA TYR A 256 -22.22 2.23 2.71
C TYR A 256 -21.49 2.90 1.57
N GLU A 257 -20.18 2.76 1.50
CA GLU A 257 -19.45 3.09 0.28
C GLU A 257 -19.76 2.08 -0.81
N VAL A 258 -20.13 2.59 -1.99
CA VAL A 258 -20.47 1.81 -3.17
C VAL A 258 -19.21 1.58 -3.99
N LEU A 259 -18.72 0.35 -3.98
CA LEU A 259 -17.50 -0.06 -4.64
C LEU A 259 -17.84 -0.94 -5.84
N VAL A 260 -17.46 -0.50 -7.06
CA VAL A 260 -17.72 -1.29 -8.27
C VAL A 260 -16.87 -2.56 -8.29
N ARG A 261 -17.44 -3.65 -8.79
CA ARG A 261 -16.76 -4.91 -9.13
C ARG A 261 -17.16 -5.33 -10.53
N MET A 262 -16.23 -5.85 -11.31
CA MET A 262 -16.56 -6.42 -12.61
C MET A 262 -16.62 -7.94 -12.48
N ARG A 263 -17.68 -8.56 -12.99
CA ARG A 263 -17.84 -10.02 -13.00
C ARG A 263 -17.18 -10.58 -14.24
N GLU A 264 -16.32 -11.58 -14.08
CA GLU A 264 -15.78 -12.37 -15.18
C GLU A 264 -16.75 -13.50 -15.60
N PRO A 265 -16.56 -14.07 -16.79
CA PRO A 265 -17.41 -15.19 -17.27
C PRO A 265 -17.37 -16.43 -16.36
N ASP A 266 -16.27 -16.65 -15.64
CA ASP A 266 -16.10 -17.73 -14.65
C ASP A 266 -16.72 -17.41 -13.28
N GLY A 267 -17.32 -16.21 -13.13
CA GLY A 267 -17.93 -15.74 -11.89
C GLY A 267 -16.98 -15.00 -10.95
N ALA A 268 -15.68 -14.92 -11.24
CA ALA A 268 -14.72 -14.20 -10.43
C ALA A 268 -15.02 -12.69 -10.41
N LEU A 269 -14.72 -12.04 -9.28
CA LEU A 269 -14.91 -10.60 -9.11
C LEU A 269 -13.58 -9.87 -9.25
N ILE A 270 -13.54 -8.93 -10.18
CA ILE A 270 -12.39 -8.08 -10.45
C ILE A 270 -12.53 -6.75 -9.73
N SER A 271 -11.48 -6.35 -9.02
CA SER A 271 -11.42 -5.06 -8.33
C SER A 271 -11.21 -3.89 -9.30
N PRO A 272 -11.69 -2.67 -8.97
CA PRO A 272 -11.63 -1.49 -9.84
C PRO A 272 -10.19 -1.10 -10.24
N GLY A 273 -9.19 -1.34 -9.39
CA GLY A 273 -7.79 -1.02 -9.70
C GLY A 273 -7.23 -1.70 -10.96
N LYS A 274 -7.89 -2.74 -11.49
CA LYS A 274 -7.49 -3.39 -12.74
C LYS A 274 -8.10 -2.76 -13.99
N PHE A 275 -9.34 -2.26 -13.94
CA PHE A 275 -10.07 -1.79 -15.12
C PHE A 275 -10.37 -0.28 -15.14
N ILE A 276 -10.42 0.40 -13.98
CA ILE A 276 -10.64 1.86 -13.93
C ILE A 276 -9.53 2.63 -14.67
N PRO A 277 -8.22 2.31 -14.53
CA PRO A 277 -7.17 2.97 -15.31
C PRO A 277 -7.38 2.85 -16.83
N ALA A 278 -7.90 1.71 -17.31
CA ALA A 278 -8.27 1.56 -18.72
C ALA A 278 -9.51 2.40 -19.08
N ALA A 279 -10.51 2.45 -18.19
CA ALA A 279 -11.69 3.30 -18.40
C ALA A 279 -11.31 4.78 -18.54
N GLU A 280 -10.39 5.28 -17.72
CA GLU A 280 -9.89 6.65 -17.79
C GLU A 280 -9.12 6.91 -19.07
N GLN A 281 -8.16 6.05 -19.41
CA GLN A 281 -7.30 6.20 -20.59
C GLN A 281 -8.09 6.18 -21.90
N PHE A 282 -9.12 5.34 -22.01
CA PHE A 282 -9.96 5.23 -23.21
C PHE A 282 -11.21 6.10 -23.17
N GLY A 283 -11.34 7.01 -22.22
CA GLY A 283 -12.47 7.92 -22.10
C GLY A 283 -13.80 7.25 -21.80
N MET A 284 -13.76 6.05 -21.20
CA MET A 284 -14.96 5.27 -20.83
C MET A 284 -15.42 5.54 -19.40
N ILE A 285 -14.60 6.19 -18.60
CA ILE A 285 -14.89 6.39 -17.16
C ILE A 285 -16.23 7.08 -16.93
N GLN A 286 -16.60 8.03 -17.75
CA GLN A 286 -17.88 8.71 -17.65
C GLN A 286 -19.10 7.76 -17.88
N LYS A 287 -18.95 6.74 -18.74
CA LYS A 287 -19.99 5.72 -18.92
C LYS A 287 -20.09 4.83 -17.68
N VAL A 288 -18.93 4.51 -17.08
CA VAL A 288 -18.84 3.73 -15.83
C VAL A 288 -19.50 4.50 -14.69
N ASP A 289 -19.16 5.77 -14.51
CA ASP A 289 -19.74 6.61 -13.44
C ASP A 289 -21.26 6.75 -13.62
N ARG A 290 -21.74 7.01 -14.83
CA ARG A 290 -23.17 7.07 -15.12
C ARG A 290 -23.89 5.77 -14.79
N TYR A 291 -23.31 4.63 -15.15
CA TYR A 291 -23.85 3.31 -14.84
C TYR A 291 -23.91 3.09 -13.32
N ILE A 292 -22.81 3.37 -12.59
CA ILE A 292 -22.74 3.20 -11.14
C ILE A 292 -23.74 4.10 -10.42
N VAL A 293 -23.79 5.39 -10.77
CA VAL A 293 -24.72 6.36 -10.19
C VAL A 293 -26.16 5.90 -10.36
N THR A 294 -26.55 5.56 -11.60
CA THR A 294 -27.92 5.08 -11.88
C THR A 294 -28.25 3.82 -11.07
N LYS A 295 -27.35 2.83 -11.11
CA LYS A 295 -27.57 1.55 -10.42
C LYS A 295 -27.62 1.70 -8.89
N ALA A 296 -26.73 2.54 -8.32
CA ALA A 296 -26.69 2.79 -6.89
C ALA A 296 -27.94 3.52 -6.38
N ILE A 297 -28.37 4.57 -7.08
CA ILE A 297 -29.57 5.33 -6.70
C ILE A 297 -30.82 4.44 -6.74
N ARG A 298 -31.00 3.67 -7.79
CA ARG A 298 -32.13 2.71 -7.92
C ARG A 298 -32.07 1.63 -6.84
N HIS A 299 -30.90 1.07 -6.57
CA HIS A 299 -30.73 0.09 -5.51
C HIS A 299 -31.05 0.68 -4.12
N LEU A 300 -30.70 1.95 -3.87
CA LEU A 300 -31.03 2.66 -2.63
C LEU A 300 -32.54 2.86 -2.47
N ALA A 301 -33.28 3.11 -3.57
CA ALA A 301 -34.73 3.23 -3.57
C ALA A 301 -35.45 1.90 -3.27
N ASP A 302 -34.88 0.80 -3.74
CA ASP A 302 -35.45 -0.55 -3.56
C ASP A 302 -35.17 -1.15 -2.17
N LEU A 303 -34.42 -0.43 -1.30
CA LEU A 303 -34.14 -0.93 0.04
C LEU A 303 -35.39 -1.04 0.92
N PRO A 304 -35.51 -2.11 1.73
CA PRO A 304 -36.63 -2.28 2.62
C PRO A 304 -36.73 -1.15 3.65
N GLY A 305 -37.93 -0.84 4.14
CA GLY A 305 -38.16 0.23 5.12
C GLY A 305 -37.32 0.11 6.41
N SER A 306 -36.84 -1.10 6.75
CA SER A 306 -35.90 -1.32 7.84
C SER A 306 -34.53 -0.68 7.60
N MET A 307 -34.22 -0.29 6.36
CA MET A 307 -32.98 0.39 5.94
C MET A 307 -33.24 1.82 5.43
N ALA A 308 -34.35 2.43 5.80
CA ALA A 308 -34.72 3.78 5.35
C ALA A 308 -33.73 4.87 5.86
N ASP A 309 -33.03 4.61 6.93
CA ASP A 309 -32.01 5.48 7.55
C ASP A 309 -30.60 5.32 6.97
N VAL A 310 -30.38 4.35 6.05
CA VAL A 310 -29.08 4.08 5.44
C VAL A 310 -28.86 4.93 4.19
N GLY A 311 -27.66 5.48 4.03
CA GLY A 311 -27.22 6.20 2.84
C GLY A 311 -26.15 5.47 2.05
N PHE A 312 -25.89 5.92 0.82
CA PHE A 312 -24.82 5.45 -0.03
C PHE A 312 -23.81 6.56 -0.32
N ALA A 313 -22.52 6.22 -0.25
CA ALA A 313 -21.42 7.04 -0.70
C ALA A 313 -20.96 6.51 -2.06
N ILE A 314 -20.96 7.35 -3.09
CA ILE A 314 -20.75 6.98 -4.49
C ILE A 314 -19.54 7.75 -5.02
N ASN A 315 -18.50 7.03 -5.43
CA ASN A 315 -17.31 7.59 -6.02
C ASN A 315 -17.57 8.20 -7.40
N LEU A 316 -17.04 9.39 -7.66
CA LEU A 316 -17.07 10.04 -8.96
C LEU A 316 -15.64 10.35 -9.44
N SER A 317 -15.36 9.99 -10.69
CA SER A 317 -14.08 10.36 -11.31
C SER A 317 -13.97 11.86 -11.54
N GLY A 318 -12.74 12.41 -11.48
CA GLY A 318 -12.49 13.81 -11.78
C GLY A 318 -12.94 14.23 -13.18
N LEU A 319 -12.99 13.31 -14.14
CA LEU A 319 -13.47 13.55 -15.50
C LEU A 319 -15.00 13.66 -15.59
N SER A 320 -15.73 13.22 -14.59
CA SER A 320 -17.20 13.34 -14.48
C SER A 320 -17.63 14.54 -13.65
N VAL A 321 -16.77 14.98 -12.72
CA VAL A 321 -17.02 16.16 -11.90
C VAL A 321 -17.05 17.45 -12.75
N GLY A 322 -18.05 18.29 -12.53
CA GLY A 322 -18.24 19.54 -13.28
C GLY A 322 -18.91 19.38 -14.65
N ARG A 323 -19.27 18.16 -15.05
CA ARG A 323 -20.02 17.94 -16.29
C ARG A 323 -21.52 18.15 -16.09
N GLN A 324 -22.11 18.96 -16.94
CA GLN A 324 -23.54 19.26 -16.87
C GLN A 324 -24.41 18.01 -17.09
N ASP A 325 -24.04 17.11 -18.01
CA ASP A 325 -24.78 15.89 -18.30
C ASP A 325 -24.72 14.86 -17.15
N MET A 326 -23.69 14.90 -16.30
CA MET A 326 -23.62 14.09 -15.08
C MET A 326 -24.57 14.67 -14.01
N TYR A 327 -24.57 15.98 -13.81
CA TYR A 327 -25.49 16.62 -12.88
C TYR A 327 -26.97 16.35 -13.27
N GLU A 328 -27.31 16.52 -14.54
CA GLU A 328 -28.68 16.25 -15.05
C GLU A 328 -29.10 14.80 -14.85
N LEU A 329 -28.16 13.86 -14.99
CA LEU A 329 -28.39 12.46 -14.66
C LEU A 329 -28.71 12.28 -13.17
N ILE A 330 -27.85 12.83 -12.29
CA ILE A 330 -28.03 12.72 -10.84
C ILE A 330 -29.39 13.31 -10.43
N GLU A 331 -29.69 14.53 -10.88
CA GLU A 331 -30.95 15.22 -10.58
C GLU A 331 -32.17 14.37 -11.01
N ARG A 332 -32.14 13.82 -12.22
CA ARG A 332 -33.22 12.98 -12.75
C ARG A 332 -33.36 11.70 -11.91
N GLU A 333 -32.30 10.93 -11.73
CA GLU A 333 -32.37 9.64 -11.00
C GLU A 333 -32.83 9.85 -9.54
N VAL A 334 -32.37 10.89 -8.85
CA VAL A 334 -32.79 11.21 -7.48
C VAL A 334 -34.28 11.54 -7.41
N ARG A 335 -34.78 12.33 -8.36
CA ARG A 335 -36.21 12.71 -8.42
C ARG A 335 -37.10 11.54 -8.78
N GLU A 336 -36.70 10.74 -9.78
CA GLU A 336 -37.48 9.57 -10.23
C GLU A 336 -37.51 8.47 -9.16
N ALA A 337 -36.41 8.28 -8.43
CA ALA A 337 -36.32 7.31 -7.34
C ALA A 337 -37.13 7.69 -6.09
N GLY A 338 -37.47 8.96 -5.92
CA GLY A 338 -38.26 9.47 -4.78
C GLY A 338 -37.56 9.28 -3.42
N ILE A 339 -36.25 9.18 -3.43
CA ILE A 339 -35.45 9.01 -2.21
C ILE A 339 -35.07 10.36 -1.59
N GLU A 340 -34.83 10.37 -0.29
CA GLU A 340 -34.29 11.55 0.38
C GLU A 340 -32.87 11.84 -0.11
N PRO A 341 -32.59 13.01 -0.74
CA PRO A 341 -31.26 13.30 -1.29
C PRO A 341 -30.13 13.23 -0.26
N THR A 342 -30.42 13.53 1.02
CA THR A 342 -29.46 13.45 2.13
C THR A 342 -28.89 12.04 2.36
N ARG A 343 -29.51 11.01 1.79
CA ARG A 343 -29.03 9.62 1.81
C ARG A 343 -27.95 9.35 0.78
N ILE A 344 -27.65 10.30 -0.09
CA ILE A 344 -26.61 10.16 -1.11
C ILE A 344 -25.43 11.08 -0.78
N THR A 345 -24.24 10.52 -0.74
CA THR A 345 -22.98 11.25 -0.66
C THR A 345 -22.19 10.97 -1.94
N PHE A 346 -21.72 11.99 -2.62
CA PHE A 346 -20.78 11.83 -3.73
C PHE A 346 -19.35 12.03 -3.22
N GLU A 347 -18.47 11.08 -3.51
CA GLU A 347 -17.06 11.11 -3.12
C GLU A 347 -16.22 11.57 -4.29
N ILE A 348 -15.35 12.56 -4.05
CA ILE A 348 -14.47 13.17 -5.03
C ILE A 348 -13.06 13.19 -4.40
N THR A 349 -12.06 12.67 -5.10
CA THR A 349 -10.68 12.71 -4.57
C THR A 349 -10.17 14.14 -4.46
N GLU A 350 -9.30 14.40 -3.48
CA GLU A 350 -8.63 15.69 -3.29
C GLU A 350 -7.96 16.18 -4.59
N THR A 351 -7.24 15.29 -5.27
CA THR A 351 -6.54 15.60 -6.53
C THR A 351 -7.51 16.07 -7.61
N ALA A 352 -8.62 15.35 -7.81
CA ALA A 352 -9.62 15.70 -8.82
C ALA A 352 -10.27 17.05 -8.54
N ALA A 353 -10.56 17.36 -7.28
CA ALA A 353 -11.12 18.63 -6.86
C ALA A 353 -10.14 19.81 -7.10
N CYS A 354 -8.83 19.56 -6.91
CA CYS A 354 -7.79 20.59 -7.11
C CYS A 354 -7.48 20.85 -8.57
N GLU A 355 -7.39 19.81 -9.41
CA GLU A 355 -7.04 19.95 -10.84
C GLU A 355 -8.07 20.77 -11.62
N GLN A 356 -9.33 20.70 -11.25
CA GLN A 356 -10.43 21.41 -11.89
C GLN A 356 -11.28 22.19 -10.89
N LEU A 357 -10.65 22.97 -10.05
CA LEU A 357 -11.28 23.60 -8.88
C LEU A 357 -12.61 24.34 -9.19
N ASN A 358 -12.66 25.13 -10.25
CA ASN A 358 -13.89 25.87 -10.60
C ASN A 358 -15.04 24.93 -10.98
N ASN A 359 -14.75 23.88 -11.74
CA ASN A 359 -15.76 22.89 -12.13
C ASN A 359 -16.24 22.08 -10.91
N ALA A 360 -15.30 21.72 -10.04
CA ALA A 360 -15.63 21.03 -8.79
C ALA A 360 -16.51 21.89 -7.87
N LEU A 361 -16.17 23.17 -7.70
CA LEU A 361 -16.96 24.11 -6.91
C LEU A 361 -18.40 24.22 -7.43
N GLU A 362 -18.57 24.41 -8.74
CA GLU A 362 -19.91 24.50 -9.36
C GLU A 362 -20.71 23.20 -9.17
N PHE A 363 -20.06 22.05 -9.40
CA PHE A 363 -20.68 20.73 -9.23
C PHE A 363 -21.10 20.49 -7.79
N ILE A 364 -20.21 20.72 -6.81
CA ILE A 364 -20.48 20.57 -5.39
C ILE A 364 -21.67 21.45 -4.98
N GLN A 365 -21.69 22.70 -5.43
CA GLN A 365 -22.79 23.62 -5.14
C GLN A 365 -24.14 23.10 -5.67
N LYS A 366 -24.19 22.63 -6.93
CA LYS A 366 -25.40 22.09 -7.55
C LYS A 366 -25.90 20.83 -6.83
N VAL A 367 -25.01 19.89 -6.53
CA VAL A 367 -25.34 18.64 -5.84
C VAL A 367 -25.85 18.90 -4.44
N ARG A 368 -25.24 19.85 -3.71
CA ARG A 368 -25.73 20.26 -2.39
C ARG A 368 -27.07 21.01 -2.44
N GLN A 369 -27.33 21.81 -3.47
CA GLN A 369 -28.65 22.43 -3.68
C GLN A 369 -29.76 21.38 -3.95
N LEU A 370 -29.41 20.25 -4.55
CA LEU A 370 -30.33 19.11 -4.69
C LEU A 370 -30.61 18.43 -3.34
N GLY A 371 -29.78 18.67 -2.32
CA GLY A 371 -29.87 18.09 -0.97
C GLY A 371 -28.92 16.91 -0.74
N CYS A 372 -28.14 16.48 -1.73
CA CYS A 372 -27.12 15.46 -1.57
C CYS A 372 -25.90 15.98 -0.80
N GLN A 373 -25.10 15.07 -0.26
CA GLN A 373 -23.86 15.39 0.45
C GLN A 373 -22.64 15.19 -0.46
N VAL A 374 -21.54 15.84 -0.13
CA VAL A 374 -20.26 15.68 -0.82
C VAL A 374 -19.17 15.36 0.18
N SER A 375 -18.35 14.35 -0.16
CA SER A 375 -17.19 13.93 0.58
C SER A 375 -15.92 14.19 -0.23
N LEU A 376 -14.88 14.70 0.42
CA LEU A 376 -13.53 14.77 -0.15
C LEU A 376 -12.76 13.54 0.28
N ASP A 377 -12.28 12.78 -0.71
CA ASP A 377 -11.59 11.50 -0.53
C ASP A 377 -10.07 11.61 -0.67
N ASP A 378 -9.33 10.63 -0.12
CA ASP A 378 -7.86 10.53 -0.12
C ASP A 378 -7.17 11.79 0.47
N PHE A 379 -7.78 12.45 1.46
CA PHE A 379 -7.28 13.72 1.95
C PHE A 379 -5.96 13.57 2.72
N GLY A 380 -4.97 14.38 2.31
CA GLY A 380 -3.65 14.47 2.94
C GLY A 380 -2.52 13.86 2.14
N VAL A 381 -2.78 13.12 1.06
CA VAL A 381 -1.75 12.51 0.19
C VAL A 381 -1.27 13.50 -0.89
N GLY A 382 -2.08 14.49 -1.23
CA GLY A 382 -1.81 15.49 -2.27
C GLY A 382 -1.05 16.72 -1.78
N PHE A 383 -0.98 17.76 -2.63
CA PHE A 383 -0.45 19.08 -2.28
C PHE A 383 -1.45 19.85 -1.41
N SER A 384 -1.61 19.43 -0.18
CA SER A 384 -2.60 19.96 0.76
C SER A 384 -2.33 21.42 1.14
N SER A 385 -2.84 22.34 0.34
CA SER A 385 -3.06 23.70 0.82
C SER A 385 -4.45 23.76 1.42
N PHE A 386 -4.58 23.84 2.73
CA PHE A 386 -5.86 24.05 3.43
C PHE A 386 -6.68 25.27 2.91
N SER A 387 -6.04 26.09 2.06
CA SER A 387 -6.66 27.30 1.52
C SER A 387 -7.85 27.01 0.59
N TYR A 388 -7.83 25.93 -0.19
CA TYR A 388 -8.95 25.60 -1.09
C TYR A 388 -10.10 24.88 -0.36
N LEU A 389 -9.79 24.16 0.73
CA LEU A 389 -10.80 23.47 1.54
C LEU A 389 -11.89 24.46 2.02
N LYS A 390 -11.48 25.70 2.33
CA LYS A 390 -12.36 26.79 2.73
C LYS A 390 -13.42 27.12 1.65
N HIS A 391 -13.13 26.84 0.40
CA HIS A 391 -14.00 27.20 -0.73
C HIS A 391 -14.84 26.02 -1.24
N LEU A 392 -14.40 24.78 -1.01
CA LEU A 392 -15.07 23.58 -1.53
C LEU A 392 -16.40 23.25 -0.84
N HIS A 393 -16.63 23.76 0.40
CA HIS A 393 -17.87 23.54 1.13
C HIS A 393 -18.36 22.07 1.15
N ALA A 394 -17.41 21.11 1.27
CA ALA A 394 -17.75 19.69 1.41
C ALA A 394 -18.42 19.42 2.78
N ASP A 395 -19.19 18.36 2.87
CA ASP A 395 -19.88 17.94 4.10
C ASP A 395 -19.04 16.95 4.92
N ILE A 396 -18.17 16.19 4.24
CA ILE A 396 -17.37 15.10 4.82
C ILE A 396 -15.93 15.18 4.29
N LEU A 397 -14.97 14.83 5.15
CA LEU A 397 -13.57 14.71 4.83
C LEU A 397 -13.09 13.30 5.19
N LYS A 398 -12.68 12.51 4.20
CA LYS A 398 -12.10 11.17 4.40
C LYS A 398 -10.59 11.28 4.55
N ILE A 399 -10.07 10.77 5.64
CA ILE A 399 -8.64 10.78 5.96
C ILE A 399 -8.02 9.52 5.40
N ASP A 400 -7.05 9.69 4.50
CA ASP A 400 -6.40 8.58 3.80
C ASP A 400 -5.75 7.57 4.76
N GLY A 401 -5.80 6.32 4.36
CA GLY A 401 -5.30 5.19 5.12
C GLY A 401 -3.81 5.25 5.46
N SER A 402 -2.99 6.01 4.72
CA SER A 402 -1.56 6.16 5.02
C SER A 402 -1.29 6.81 6.37
N PHE A 403 -2.22 7.63 6.87
CA PHE A 403 -2.15 8.26 8.19
C PHE A 403 -2.84 7.42 9.29
N ILE A 404 -3.62 6.41 8.91
CA ILE A 404 -4.48 5.66 9.83
C ILE A 404 -3.89 4.30 10.20
N ARG A 405 -3.29 3.57 9.24
CA ARG A 405 -2.84 2.18 9.43
C ARG A 405 -1.97 1.97 10.67
N ASP A 406 -0.97 2.83 10.88
CA ASP A 406 -0.01 2.72 11.99
C ASP A 406 -0.22 3.82 13.06
N ILE A 407 -1.36 4.50 13.08
CA ILE A 407 -1.63 5.66 13.94
C ILE A 407 -1.45 5.36 15.43
N HIS A 408 -1.63 4.12 15.86
CA HIS A 408 -1.46 3.71 17.26
C HIS A 408 0.01 3.76 17.71
N ASN A 409 0.98 3.68 16.78
CA ASN A 409 2.43 3.70 17.04
C ASN A 409 3.12 4.99 16.55
N ASN A 410 2.45 5.84 15.74
CA ASN A 410 3.04 7.00 15.09
C ASN A 410 2.49 8.31 15.66
N ASN A 411 3.28 9.00 16.49
CA ASN A 411 2.89 10.26 17.09
C ASN A 411 2.70 11.40 16.06
N ALA A 412 3.44 11.38 14.94
CA ALA A 412 3.31 12.40 13.90
C ALA A 412 1.95 12.28 13.20
N ASP A 413 1.53 11.05 12.86
CA ASP A 413 0.22 10.80 12.25
C ASP A 413 -0.92 11.15 13.22
N GLN A 414 -0.74 10.87 14.53
CA GLN A 414 -1.72 11.28 15.55
C GLN A 414 -1.92 12.79 15.59
N LEU A 415 -0.83 13.56 15.56
CA LEU A 415 -0.89 15.04 15.55
C LEU A 415 -1.53 15.53 14.25
N PHE A 416 -1.18 14.95 13.12
CA PHE A 416 -1.73 15.31 11.81
C PHE A 416 -3.25 15.05 11.76
N VAL A 417 -3.67 13.82 12.09
CA VAL A 417 -5.08 13.45 12.12
C VAL A 417 -5.87 14.31 13.09
N LYS A 418 -5.32 14.60 14.28
CA LYS A 418 -5.97 15.50 15.26
C LYS A 418 -6.17 16.90 14.68
N ALA A 419 -5.14 17.45 14.01
CA ALA A 419 -5.26 18.76 13.38
C ALA A 419 -6.32 18.76 12.27
N LEU A 420 -6.39 17.72 11.45
CA LEU A 420 -7.42 17.55 10.40
C LEU A 420 -8.83 17.52 11.00
N VAL A 421 -9.03 16.73 12.05
CA VAL A 421 -10.33 16.65 12.75
C VAL A 421 -10.75 18.01 13.28
N ASP A 422 -9.84 18.76 13.90
CA ASP A 422 -10.15 20.07 14.46
C ASP A 422 -10.45 21.10 13.36
N VAL A 423 -9.72 21.08 12.25
CA VAL A 423 -9.98 21.94 11.07
C VAL A 423 -11.34 21.59 10.45
N ALA A 424 -11.60 20.32 10.17
CA ALA A 424 -12.87 19.86 9.60
C ALA A 424 -14.06 20.28 10.46
N ARG A 425 -13.96 20.08 11.77
CA ARG A 425 -15.00 20.51 12.74
C ARG A 425 -15.18 22.02 12.74
N GLY A 426 -14.10 22.80 12.69
CA GLY A 426 -14.16 24.27 12.61
C GLY A 426 -14.84 24.77 11.34
N MET A 427 -14.84 23.97 10.27
CA MET A 427 -15.48 24.25 8.98
C MET A 427 -16.87 23.62 8.85
N GLY A 428 -17.39 22.95 9.88
CA GLY A 428 -18.68 22.28 9.88
C GLY A 428 -18.72 20.97 9.10
N MET A 429 -17.55 20.39 8.77
CA MET A 429 -17.42 19.08 8.11
C MET A 429 -17.31 17.97 9.14
N ARG A 430 -17.77 16.77 8.78
CA ARG A 430 -17.54 15.51 9.50
C ARG A 430 -16.34 14.79 8.94
N THR A 431 -15.73 13.91 9.73
CA THR A 431 -14.52 13.18 9.35
C THR A 431 -14.77 11.68 9.29
N ILE A 432 -14.15 11.00 8.30
CA ILE A 432 -14.10 9.54 8.18
C ILE A 432 -12.62 9.13 8.25
N ALA A 433 -12.27 8.19 9.12
CA ALA A 433 -10.96 7.53 9.06
C ALA A 433 -11.08 6.24 8.28
N GLU A 434 -10.24 6.10 7.25
CA GLU A 434 -10.18 4.92 6.40
C GLU A 434 -9.18 3.87 6.90
N PHE A 435 -9.22 2.65 6.35
CA PHE A 435 -8.28 1.55 6.67
C PHE A 435 -8.16 1.24 8.17
N VAL A 436 -9.25 1.33 8.91
CA VAL A 436 -9.31 0.85 10.29
C VAL A 436 -9.33 -0.68 10.26
N GLU A 437 -8.18 -1.31 10.51
CA GLU A 437 -8.00 -2.76 10.33
C GLU A 437 -8.02 -3.56 11.64
N ASN A 438 -7.90 -2.88 12.79
CA ASN A 438 -7.88 -3.53 14.11
C ASN A 438 -8.41 -2.62 15.22
N GLU A 439 -8.63 -3.23 16.39
CA GLU A 439 -9.14 -2.55 17.58
C GLU A 439 -8.23 -1.40 18.06
N GLN A 440 -6.90 -1.56 17.99
CA GLN A 440 -5.96 -0.54 18.48
C GLN A 440 -6.05 0.75 17.64
N VAL A 441 -6.14 0.61 16.32
CA VAL A 441 -6.37 1.72 15.39
C VAL A 441 -7.74 2.36 15.67
N TYR A 442 -8.80 1.54 15.82
CA TYR A 442 -10.15 2.02 16.12
C TYR A 442 -10.18 2.88 17.39
N GLN A 443 -9.63 2.38 18.50
CA GLN A 443 -9.60 3.12 19.76
C GLN A 443 -8.80 4.42 19.66
N ARG A 444 -7.72 4.40 18.87
CA ARG A 444 -6.92 5.61 18.67
C ARG A 444 -7.68 6.67 17.88
N VAL A 445 -8.28 6.35 16.72
CA VAL A 445 -9.04 7.32 15.92
C VAL A 445 -10.26 7.84 16.69
N ARG A 446 -10.92 6.98 17.49
CA ARG A 446 -11.99 7.38 18.41
C ARG A 446 -11.51 8.43 19.42
N SER A 447 -10.33 8.21 20.03
CA SER A 447 -9.76 9.16 21.01
C SER A 447 -9.38 10.51 20.40
N LEU A 448 -9.11 10.56 19.10
CA LEU A 448 -8.80 11.79 18.36
C LEU A 448 -10.06 12.57 17.93
N GLY A 449 -11.23 11.98 18.13
CA GLY A 449 -12.51 12.64 17.89
C GLY A 449 -13.00 12.59 16.44
N VAL A 450 -12.59 11.57 15.69
CA VAL A 450 -13.13 11.25 14.35
C VAL A 450 -14.59 10.86 14.46
N ASP A 451 -15.43 11.26 13.50
CA ASP A 451 -16.88 11.06 13.53
C ASP A 451 -17.29 9.69 13.04
N TYR A 452 -16.67 9.21 11.96
CA TYR A 452 -16.96 7.93 11.32
C TYR A 452 -15.69 7.15 11.03
N VAL A 453 -15.83 5.85 10.89
CA VAL A 453 -14.72 4.91 10.60
C VAL A 453 -15.12 3.92 9.53
N GLN A 454 -14.14 3.54 8.70
CA GLN A 454 -14.26 2.55 7.65
C GLN A 454 -13.01 1.67 7.62
N GLY A 455 -13.17 0.38 7.39
CA GLY A 455 -12.04 -0.57 7.29
C GLY A 455 -12.45 -2.00 7.54
N TYR A 456 -11.52 -2.92 7.35
CA TYR A 456 -11.79 -4.36 7.46
C TYR A 456 -12.15 -4.82 8.88
N TYR A 457 -11.76 -4.07 9.87
CA TYR A 457 -12.19 -4.29 11.25
C TYR A 457 -13.72 -4.15 11.42
N LEU A 458 -14.36 -3.28 10.63
CA LEU A 458 -15.78 -3.02 10.68
C LEU A 458 -16.58 -3.81 9.65
N GLY A 459 -15.98 -4.10 8.49
CA GLY A 459 -16.56 -4.90 7.42
C GLY A 459 -15.78 -4.80 6.13
N LYS A 460 -15.65 -5.93 5.43
CA LYS A 460 -15.14 -5.97 4.07
C LYS A 460 -16.24 -5.62 3.08
N PRO A 461 -15.92 -5.12 1.87
CA PRO A 461 -16.91 -4.93 0.82
C PRO A 461 -17.65 -6.23 0.49
N GLN A 462 -18.99 -6.21 0.49
CA GLN A 462 -19.85 -7.37 0.21
C GLN A 462 -20.90 -7.03 -0.84
N LEU A 463 -21.31 -7.98 -1.66
CA LEU A 463 -22.36 -7.77 -2.67
C LEU A 463 -23.76 -7.59 -2.08
N GLN A 464 -23.94 -7.95 -0.83
CA GLN A 464 -25.20 -7.81 -0.11
C GLN A 464 -25.03 -6.83 1.07
N LEU A 465 -26.04 -6.02 1.30
CA LEU A 465 -26.10 -5.15 2.46
C LEU A 465 -26.46 -5.97 3.70
N VAL A 466 -25.56 -5.97 4.68
CA VAL A 466 -25.78 -6.63 5.96
C VAL A 466 -25.89 -5.57 7.04
N ARG A 467 -27.11 -5.33 7.55
CA ARG A 467 -27.30 -4.46 8.72
C ARG A 467 -26.82 -5.20 9.97
N LYS A 468 -25.70 -4.78 10.53
CA LYS A 468 -25.28 -5.25 11.85
C LYS A 468 -26.01 -4.47 12.93
N THR A 469 -26.70 -5.21 13.80
CA THR A 469 -27.18 -4.71 15.08
C THR A 469 -26.04 -4.63 16.09
N SER A 470 -26.20 -3.90 17.18
CA SER A 470 -25.24 -3.44 18.18
C SER A 470 -24.31 -4.49 18.84
N ASP A 471 -24.37 -5.76 18.45
CA ASP A 471 -23.58 -6.84 19.06
C ASP A 471 -22.36 -7.26 18.19
N ALA A 472 -21.91 -6.41 17.30
CA ALA A 472 -20.89 -6.68 16.27
C ALA A 472 -19.47 -7.03 16.81
N HIS A 473 -19.24 -7.06 18.09
CA HIS A 473 -17.95 -7.44 18.69
C HIS A 473 -17.75 -8.95 18.88
N ALA A 474 -18.80 -9.78 18.73
CA ALA A 474 -18.72 -11.23 19.04
C ALA A 474 -18.53 -12.16 17.83
N ASP A 475 -18.99 -11.79 16.61
CA ASP A 475 -19.13 -12.76 15.50
C ASP A 475 -18.06 -12.71 14.39
N TYR A 476 -16.99 -11.92 14.54
CA TYR A 476 -15.94 -11.84 13.49
C TYR A 476 -15.00 -13.07 13.43
N ARG A 477 -15.11 -14.02 14.34
CA ARG A 477 -14.22 -15.21 14.41
C ARG A 477 -14.69 -16.42 13.60
N GLU A 478 -15.91 -16.43 13.06
CA GLU A 478 -16.48 -17.63 12.41
C GLU A 478 -16.59 -17.59 10.87
N CYS A 479 -16.19 -16.52 10.19
CA CYS A 479 -16.24 -16.45 8.71
C CYS A 479 -14.91 -16.69 8.00
N GLU A 480 -13.92 -17.32 8.63
CA GLU A 480 -12.65 -17.69 7.98
C GLU A 480 -12.68 -19.02 7.20
N SER A 481 -13.82 -19.68 7.07
CA SER A 481 -13.90 -20.98 6.42
C SER A 481 -14.81 -20.99 5.20
N VAL A 482 -14.66 -20.09 4.22
CA VAL A 482 -15.05 -20.32 2.80
C VAL A 482 -14.47 -19.18 1.95
N ALA A 483 -13.29 -19.35 1.40
CA ALA A 483 -12.79 -18.69 0.19
C ALA A 483 -11.67 -19.54 -0.40
#